data_334c428357d26fb305734915c2084f55
#
_entry.id   334c428357d26fb305734915c2084f55
#
_cell.length_a   1.000
_cell.length_b   1.000
_cell.length_c   1.000
_cell.angle_alpha   90.00
_cell.angle_beta   90.00
_cell.angle_gamma   90.00
#
_symmetry.space_group_name_H-M   'P 1'
#
loop_
_entity.id
_entity.type
_entity.pdbx_description
1 polymer ?
#
loop_
_entity_poly.entity_id
_entity_poly.type
_entity_poly.pdbx_seq_one_letter_code
_entity_poly.pdbx_strand_id
1 'polypeptide(L)'
;MGKNQANRAVSDVVFDFCGVLIDWQCHAALDGVYPEQLVADICADNDPYGFFHYEDLMDGGADFADVLELVRTEQGDEIAEVYRYYIEHYGDALPQLVDGAEELLTELRERGMQVWGLTNWSADTFHFAFEKYPQLQRLLSGTVVSGIEKLRKPNADIYELAQSRFNLEPQTTVFFDDTQRNVDGAKSVGWHAFRFSDVAQARRDLLSLEH
;
A
#
# COMPACT_ATOMS: atom_id res chain seq x y z
N MET A 1 -32.11 -24.46 12.65
CA MET A 1 -30.88 -25.00 13.25
C MET A 1 -29.76 -24.01 12.91
N GLY A 2 -29.55 -23.05 13.81
CA GLY A 2 -28.46 -22.07 13.68
C GLY A 2 -27.15 -22.78 13.95
N LYS A 3 -26.26 -22.82 12.93
CA LYS A 3 -24.89 -23.22 13.16
C LYS A 3 -24.26 -22.13 14.02
N ASN A 4 -23.80 -22.47 15.23
CA ASN A 4 -22.89 -21.69 16.02
C ASN A 4 -21.67 -21.39 15.12
N GLN A 5 -21.56 -20.20 14.60
CA GLN A 5 -20.27 -19.68 14.11
C GLN A 5 -19.44 -19.49 15.39
N ALA A 6 -18.62 -20.48 15.71
CA ALA A 6 -17.55 -20.30 16.67
C ALA A 6 -16.72 -19.12 16.15
N ASN A 7 -16.59 -18.09 16.98
CA ASN A 7 -15.74 -16.94 16.70
C ASN A 7 -14.30 -17.49 16.52
N ARG A 8 -13.84 -17.64 15.28
CA ARG A 8 -12.50 -18.15 15.02
C ARG A 8 -11.53 -17.00 15.31
N ALA A 9 -10.53 -17.25 16.11
CA ALA A 9 -9.51 -16.27 16.42
C ALA A 9 -8.82 -15.79 15.13
N VAL A 10 -8.44 -14.52 15.08
CA VAL A 10 -7.65 -13.95 13.98
C VAL A 10 -6.32 -14.69 13.85
N SER A 11 -6.02 -15.17 12.65
CA SER A 11 -4.77 -15.89 12.33
C SER A 11 -3.86 -15.11 11.39
N ASP A 12 -4.46 -14.25 10.55
CA ASP A 12 -3.77 -13.56 9.48
C ASP A 12 -4.11 -12.07 9.48
N VAL A 13 -3.09 -11.22 9.41
CA VAL A 13 -3.26 -9.77 9.31
C VAL A 13 -2.55 -9.27 8.06
N VAL A 14 -3.29 -8.61 7.20
CA VAL A 14 -2.81 -8.05 5.93
C VAL A 14 -2.74 -6.53 6.06
N PHE A 15 -1.65 -5.94 5.64
CA PHE A 15 -1.43 -4.49 5.70
C PHE A 15 -1.19 -3.90 4.31
N ASP A 16 -1.76 -2.73 4.05
CA ASP A 16 -1.27 -1.84 3.03
C ASP A 16 0.10 -1.26 3.44
N PHE A 17 0.79 -0.60 2.52
CA PHE A 17 2.11 -0.02 2.76
C PHE A 17 2.03 1.50 2.97
N CYS A 18 1.75 2.27 1.91
CA CYS A 18 1.73 3.73 2.00
C CYS A 18 0.58 4.20 2.90
N GLY A 19 0.89 5.06 3.89
CA GLY A 19 -0.08 5.54 4.88
C GLY A 19 -0.42 4.52 5.99
N VAL A 20 0.14 3.29 5.94
CA VAL A 20 -0.11 2.22 6.93
C VAL A 20 1.17 1.70 7.55
N LEU A 21 2.12 1.22 6.75
CA LEU A 21 3.43 0.75 7.21
C LEU A 21 4.53 1.79 6.96
N ILE A 22 4.42 2.54 5.87
CA ILE A 22 5.39 3.55 5.44
C ILE A 22 4.68 4.90 5.33
N ASP A 23 5.29 5.93 5.91
CA ASP A 23 4.88 7.32 5.74
C ASP A 23 5.37 7.80 4.37
N TRP A 24 4.48 7.73 3.35
CA TRP A 24 4.79 8.18 2.01
C TRP A 24 4.53 9.68 1.87
N GLN A 25 5.52 10.40 1.34
CA GLN A 25 5.49 11.84 1.16
C GLN A 25 6.02 12.20 -0.24
N CYS A 26 5.12 12.41 -1.20
CA CYS A 26 5.46 12.75 -2.59
C CYS A 26 6.54 13.84 -2.68
N HIS A 27 6.36 14.96 -1.95
CA HIS A 27 7.25 16.12 -2.02
C HIS A 27 8.70 15.80 -1.60
N ALA A 28 8.90 14.83 -0.69
CA ALA A 28 10.23 14.56 -0.14
C ALA A 28 11.26 14.10 -1.20
N ALA A 29 10.82 13.51 -2.30
CA ALA A 29 11.69 13.15 -3.41
C ALA A 29 12.06 14.35 -4.31
N LEU A 30 11.31 15.46 -4.24
CA LEU A 30 11.44 16.61 -5.14
C LEU A 30 11.96 17.87 -4.43
N ASP A 31 11.83 17.94 -3.11
CA ASP A 31 12.22 19.09 -2.29
C ASP A 31 13.70 19.43 -2.46
N GLY A 32 13.99 20.71 -2.69
CA GLY A 32 15.35 21.21 -2.87
C GLY A 32 15.97 20.91 -4.23
N VAL A 33 15.30 20.13 -5.08
CA VAL A 33 15.72 19.83 -6.47
C VAL A 33 14.95 20.67 -7.47
N TYR A 34 13.64 20.83 -7.25
CA TYR A 34 12.75 21.60 -8.11
C TYR A 34 12.18 22.83 -7.38
N PRO A 35 11.64 23.82 -8.12
CA PRO A 35 11.03 24.98 -7.51
C PRO A 35 9.89 24.60 -6.57
N GLU A 36 9.85 25.21 -5.37
CA GLU A 36 8.90 24.91 -4.30
C GLU A 36 7.42 24.94 -4.77
N GLN A 37 7.06 25.93 -5.62
CA GLN A 37 5.71 26.01 -6.15
C GLN A 37 5.36 24.85 -7.08
N LEU A 38 6.31 24.39 -7.92
CA LEU A 38 6.10 23.23 -8.81
C LEU A 38 5.89 21.95 -7.99
N VAL A 39 6.69 21.75 -6.95
CA VAL A 39 6.56 20.60 -6.05
C VAL A 39 5.20 20.62 -5.33
N ALA A 40 4.80 21.78 -4.84
CA ALA A 40 3.48 21.94 -4.20
C ALA A 40 2.33 21.64 -5.17
N ASP A 41 2.42 22.07 -6.42
CA ASP A 41 1.39 21.83 -7.44
C ASP A 41 1.32 20.35 -7.82
N ILE A 42 2.47 19.66 -7.97
CA ILE A 42 2.57 18.24 -8.30
C ILE A 42 1.99 17.36 -7.18
N CYS A 43 2.28 17.68 -5.93
CA CYS A 43 1.86 16.88 -4.77
C CYS A 43 0.47 17.27 -4.22
N ALA A 44 -0.27 18.13 -4.91
CA ALA A 44 -1.61 18.53 -4.51
C ALA A 44 -2.68 17.51 -4.93
N ASP A 45 -3.76 17.38 -4.15
CA ASP A 45 -4.89 16.50 -4.48
C ASP A 45 -5.53 16.80 -5.85
N ASN A 46 -5.44 18.04 -6.31
CA ASN A 46 -5.93 18.51 -7.60
C ASN A 46 -4.78 18.84 -8.56
N ASP A 47 -3.74 18.06 -8.50
CA ASP A 47 -2.53 18.16 -9.32
C ASP A 47 -2.85 18.45 -10.79
N PRO A 48 -2.39 19.60 -11.34
CA PRO A 48 -2.64 19.99 -12.71
C PRO A 48 -1.83 19.22 -13.74
N TYR A 49 -0.80 18.49 -13.30
CA TYR A 49 0.12 17.74 -14.16
C TYR A 49 -0.22 16.25 -14.27
N GLY A 50 -1.14 15.74 -13.44
CA GLY A 50 -1.57 14.35 -13.48
C GLY A 50 -0.57 13.35 -12.90
N PHE A 51 0.32 13.75 -11.99
CA PHE A 51 1.34 12.88 -11.39
C PHE A 51 0.74 11.63 -10.77
N PHE A 52 -0.29 11.79 -9.93
CA PHE A 52 -0.98 10.67 -9.30
C PHE A 52 -1.76 9.81 -10.30
N HIS A 53 -2.22 10.38 -11.42
CA HIS A 53 -2.80 9.59 -12.50
C HIS A 53 -1.76 8.68 -13.16
N TYR A 54 -0.56 9.18 -13.42
CA TYR A 54 0.52 8.39 -14.01
C TYR A 54 1.04 7.33 -13.05
N GLU A 55 1.18 7.63 -11.76
CA GLU A 55 1.47 6.61 -10.74
C GLU A 55 0.38 5.52 -10.73
N ASP A 56 -0.90 5.92 -10.80
CA ASP A 56 -2.04 5.01 -10.84
C ASP A 56 -2.02 4.05 -12.05
N LEU A 57 -1.49 4.50 -13.19
CA LEU A 57 -1.25 3.62 -14.35
C LEU A 57 -0.16 2.59 -14.08
N MET A 58 0.95 3.01 -13.47
CA MET A 58 2.06 2.13 -13.11
C MET A 58 1.65 1.13 -12.01
N ASP A 59 0.84 1.54 -11.05
CA ASP A 59 0.22 0.67 -10.04
C ASP A 59 -0.69 -0.38 -10.65
N GLY A 60 -1.29 -0.07 -11.81
CA GLY A 60 -2.06 -0.99 -12.64
C GLY A 60 -1.21 -1.93 -13.50
N GLY A 61 0.12 -1.77 -13.47
CA GLY A 61 1.08 -2.60 -14.21
C GLY A 61 1.45 -2.07 -15.59
N ALA A 62 1.29 -0.75 -15.84
CA ALA A 62 1.90 -0.10 -16.99
C ALA A 62 3.42 0.04 -16.77
N ASP A 63 4.21 -0.15 -17.82
CA ASP A 63 5.66 -0.02 -17.76
C ASP A 63 6.06 1.46 -17.64
N PHE A 64 7.07 1.75 -16.83
CA PHE A 64 7.56 3.12 -16.61
C PHE A 64 7.91 3.85 -17.91
N ALA A 65 8.58 3.18 -18.87
CA ALA A 65 8.97 3.80 -20.13
C ALA A 65 7.75 4.27 -20.96
N ASP A 66 6.67 3.49 -20.98
CA ASP A 66 5.44 3.82 -21.69
C ASP A 66 4.72 5.00 -21.01
N VAL A 67 4.67 4.99 -19.68
CA VAL A 67 4.06 6.07 -18.90
C VAL A 67 4.87 7.36 -19.04
N LEU A 68 6.19 7.31 -19.02
CA LEU A 68 7.05 8.49 -19.21
C LEU A 68 6.85 9.13 -20.59
N GLU A 69 6.66 8.32 -21.64
CA GLU A 69 6.35 8.85 -22.99
C GLU A 69 4.94 9.48 -23.03
N LEU A 70 3.99 8.93 -22.31
CA LEU A 70 2.66 9.52 -22.16
C LEU A 70 2.76 10.89 -21.46
N VAL A 71 3.49 10.97 -20.32
CA VAL A 71 3.75 12.26 -19.62
C VAL A 71 4.36 13.27 -20.57
N ARG A 72 5.38 12.87 -21.36
CA ARG A 72 6.02 13.76 -22.33
C ARG A 72 5.05 14.29 -23.37
N THR A 73 4.15 13.43 -23.86
CA THR A 73 3.16 13.78 -24.88
C THR A 73 2.10 14.73 -24.34
N GLU A 74 1.65 14.52 -23.11
CA GLU A 74 0.54 15.27 -22.51
C GLU A 74 0.97 16.53 -21.78
N GLN A 75 2.14 16.51 -21.11
CA GLN A 75 2.62 17.56 -20.21
C GLN A 75 3.90 18.24 -20.71
N GLY A 76 4.56 17.68 -21.73
CA GLY A 76 5.82 18.20 -22.29
C GLY A 76 7.07 17.68 -21.60
N ASP A 77 8.23 18.01 -22.21
CA ASP A 77 9.54 17.48 -21.80
C ASP A 77 9.93 17.89 -20.37
N GLU A 78 9.58 19.11 -19.95
CA GLU A 78 9.93 19.61 -18.61
C GLU A 78 9.27 18.79 -17.50
N ILE A 79 7.98 18.53 -17.59
CA ILE A 79 7.25 17.74 -16.58
C ILE A 79 7.63 16.25 -16.68
N ALA A 80 7.88 15.75 -17.89
CA ALA A 80 8.38 14.39 -18.07
C ALA A 80 9.72 14.16 -17.38
N GLU A 81 10.62 15.18 -17.38
CA GLU A 81 11.90 15.10 -16.68
C GLU A 81 11.71 15.11 -15.15
N VAL A 82 10.77 15.90 -14.62
CA VAL A 82 10.43 15.89 -13.19
C VAL A 82 9.85 14.53 -12.80
N TYR A 83 8.94 13.97 -13.61
CA TYR A 83 8.36 12.67 -13.37
C TYR A 83 9.41 11.55 -13.39
N ARG A 84 10.31 11.56 -14.39
CA ARG A 84 11.43 10.62 -14.47
C ARG A 84 12.30 10.69 -13.21
N TYR A 85 12.69 11.90 -12.81
CA TYR A 85 13.49 12.12 -11.60
C TYR A 85 12.76 11.55 -10.35
N TYR A 86 11.47 11.84 -10.19
CA TYR A 86 10.66 11.36 -9.08
C TYR A 86 10.67 9.82 -9.00
N ILE A 87 10.43 9.14 -10.11
CA ILE A 87 10.42 7.66 -10.13
C ILE A 87 11.81 7.08 -9.84
N GLU A 88 12.87 7.66 -10.40
CA GLU A 88 14.25 7.22 -10.14
C GLU A 88 14.69 7.46 -8.68
N HIS A 89 14.07 8.42 -7.99
CA HIS A 89 14.36 8.78 -6.60
C HIS A 89 13.21 8.47 -5.65
N TYR A 90 12.31 7.59 -6.06
CA TYR A 90 11.10 7.26 -5.29
C TYR A 90 11.38 6.85 -3.84
N GLY A 91 12.53 6.27 -3.57
CA GLY A 91 12.96 5.95 -2.21
C GLY A 91 13.01 7.17 -1.27
N ASP A 92 13.24 8.38 -1.79
CA ASP A 92 13.26 9.60 -0.99
C ASP A 92 11.85 10.05 -0.58
N ALA A 93 10.81 9.64 -1.34
CA ALA A 93 9.41 9.82 -0.96
C ALA A 93 8.96 8.91 0.20
N LEU A 94 9.85 8.06 0.72
CA LEU A 94 9.60 7.13 1.82
C LEU A 94 10.46 7.51 3.04
N PRO A 95 10.25 8.69 3.69
CA PRO A 95 11.17 9.21 4.70
C PRO A 95 11.27 8.34 5.96
N GLN A 96 10.19 7.69 6.37
CA GLN A 96 10.15 6.89 7.60
C GLN A 96 9.03 5.84 7.57
N LEU A 97 9.11 4.88 8.49
CA LEU A 97 7.96 4.01 8.82
C LEU A 97 6.90 4.81 9.57
N VAL A 98 5.66 4.40 9.46
CA VAL A 98 4.59 4.88 10.35
C VAL A 98 4.94 4.52 11.79
N ASP A 99 4.75 5.46 12.70
CA ASP A 99 5.10 5.31 14.11
C ASP A 99 4.47 4.05 14.74
N GLY A 100 5.32 3.15 15.24
CA GLY A 100 4.93 1.90 15.87
C GLY A 100 4.55 0.77 14.90
N ALA A 101 4.72 0.94 13.58
CA ALA A 101 4.38 -0.11 12.60
C ALA A 101 5.26 -1.36 12.76
N GLU A 102 6.58 -1.19 12.91
CA GLU A 102 7.51 -2.31 13.10
C GLU A 102 7.20 -3.08 14.39
N GLU A 103 6.93 -2.37 15.47
CA GLU A 103 6.56 -2.96 16.76
C GLU A 103 5.23 -3.73 16.65
N LEU A 104 4.24 -3.19 15.94
CA LEU A 104 2.97 -3.89 15.70
C LEU A 104 3.17 -5.21 14.95
N LEU A 105 3.92 -5.20 13.85
CA LEU A 105 4.21 -6.41 13.08
C LEU A 105 4.94 -7.45 13.92
N THR A 106 5.91 -7.02 14.75
CA THR A 106 6.66 -7.88 15.66
C THR A 106 5.73 -8.50 16.71
N GLU A 107 4.90 -7.70 17.37
CA GLU A 107 3.93 -8.14 18.36
C GLU A 107 2.96 -9.19 17.79
N LEU A 108 2.42 -8.97 16.59
CA LEU A 108 1.51 -9.91 15.95
C LEU A 108 2.17 -11.26 15.67
N ARG A 109 3.41 -11.24 15.19
CA ARG A 109 4.20 -12.47 14.97
C ARG A 109 4.50 -13.22 16.28
N GLU A 110 4.86 -12.51 17.35
CA GLU A 110 5.07 -13.09 18.68
C GLU A 110 3.81 -13.75 19.24
N ARG A 111 2.63 -13.22 18.88
CA ARG A 111 1.33 -13.81 19.20
C ARG A 111 0.96 -14.97 18.29
N GLY A 112 1.81 -15.33 17.33
CA GLY A 112 1.61 -16.47 16.42
C GLY A 112 0.77 -16.18 15.20
N MET A 113 0.43 -14.91 14.92
CA MET A 113 -0.27 -14.50 13.70
C MET A 113 0.69 -14.43 12.52
N GLN A 114 0.18 -14.68 11.32
CA GLN A 114 0.90 -14.39 10.08
C GLN A 114 0.62 -12.94 9.67
N VAL A 115 1.64 -12.24 9.20
CA VAL A 115 1.51 -10.86 8.70
C VAL A 115 1.92 -10.79 7.24
N TRP A 116 1.10 -10.10 6.43
CA TRP A 116 1.19 -10.05 4.99
C TRP A 116 1.08 -8.62 4.48
N GLY A 117 1.60 -8.37 3.29
CA GLY A 117 1.45 -7.11 2.59
C GLY A 117 0.51 -7.22 1.38
N LEU A 118 -0.32 -6.20 1.14
CA LEU A 118 -1.18 -6.07 -0.03
C LEU A 118 -1.28 -4.59 -0.42
N THR A 119 -0.56 -4.19 -1.47
CA THR A 119 -0.42 -2.78 -1.83
C THR A 119 -0.77 -2.51 -3.30
N ASN A 120 -1.36 -1.32 -3.55
CA ASN A 120 -1.32 -0.73 -4.87
C ASN A 120 0.02 0.01 -4.97
N TRP A 121 0.90 -0.49 -5.83
CA TRP A 121 2.24 0.05 -6.01
C TRP A 121 2.84 -0.45 -7.33
N SER A 122 3.58 0.41 -8.00
CA SER A 122 4.29 0.06 -9.24
C SER A 122 5.32 -1.07 -9.03
N ALA A 123 5.44 -1.94 -10.03
CA ALA A 123 6.50 -2.94 -10.08
C ALA A 123 7.90 -2.32 -10.13
N ASP A 124 8.03 -1.14 -10.77
CA ASP A 124 9.31 -0.45 -10.96
C ASP A 124 9.84 0.21 -9.69
N THR A 125 8.96 0.63 -8.77
CA THR A 125 9.36 1.38 -7.56
C THR A 125 9.19 0.61 -6.25
N PHE A 126 8.48 -0.51 -6.23
CA PHE A 126 8.24 -1.27 -5.00
C PHE A 126 9.53 -1.75 -4.30
N HIS A 127 10.59 -2.03 -5.05
CA HIS A 127 11.87 -2.48 -4.48
C HIS A 127 12.43 -1.49 -3.44
N PHE A 128 12.20 -0.17 -3.61
CA PHE A 128 12.64 0.85 -2.65
C PHE A 128 12.09 0.64 -1.24
N ALA A 129 10.89 0.07 -1.12
CA ALA A 129 10.29 -0.21 0.20
C ALA A 129 11.17 -1.18 1.02
N PHE A 130 11.66 -2.24 0.42
CA PHE A 130 12.47 -3.23 1.12
C PHE A 130 13.97 -2.89 1.17
N GLU A 131 14.48 -2.12 0.20
CA GLU A 131 15.84 -1.57 0.26
C GLU A 131 15.98 -0.61 1.44
N LYS A 132 14.99 0.27 1.63
CA LYS A 132 15.00 1.27 2.69
C LYS A 132 14.60 0.69 4.06
N TYR A 133 13.65 -0.25 4.06
CA TYR A 133 13.10 -0.87 5.26
C TYR A 133 13.19 -2.41 5.20
N PRO A 134 14.42 -2.98 5.26
CA PRO A 134 14.61 -4.43 5.18
C PRO A 134 13.95 -5.21 6.33
N GLN A 135 13.59 -4.54 7.43
CA GLN A 135 12.80 -5.13 8.51
C GLN A 135 11.39 -5.51 8.05
N LEU A 136 10.75 -4.73 7.16
CA LEU A 136 9.44 -5.10 6.61
C LEU A 136 9.54 -6.41 5.82
N GLN A 137 10.57 -6.58 4.99
CA GLN A 137 10.79 -7.83 4.25
C GLN A 137 10.98 -9.04 5.17
N ARG A 138 11.60 -8.85 6.35
CA ARG A 138 11.80 -9.93 7.34
C ARG A 138 10.54 -10.26 8.13
N LEU A 139 9.72 -9.24 8.42
CA LEU A 139 8.53 -9.39 9.24
C LEU A 139 7.32 -9.88 8.44
N LEU A 140 7.18 -9.46 7.19
CA LEU A 140 6.10 -9.91 6.32
C LEU A 140 6.37 -11.33 5.81
N SER A 141 5.38 -12.21 5.90
CA SER A 141 5.45 -13.58 5.39
C SER A 141 5.34 -13.65 3.86
N GLY A 142 4.85 -12.59 3.24
CA GLY A 142 4.77 -12.39 1.79
C GLY A 142 4.04 -11.10 1.45
N THR A 143 4.12 -10.69 0.18
CA THR A 143 3.50 -9.45 -0.31
C THR A 143 2.88 -9.65 -1.69
N VAL A 144 1.72 -9.06 -1.91
CA VAL A 144 1.07 -8.88 -3.21
C VAL A 144 1.20 -7.41 -3.60
N VAL A 145 1.75 -7.15 -4.78
CA VAL A 145 1.99 -5.82 -5.33
C VAL A 145 1.20 -5.68 -6.64
N SER A 146 0.31 -4.71 -6.71
CA SER A 146 -0.63 -4.56 -7.81
C SER A 146 0.04 -4.44 -9.18
N GLY A 147 1.12 -3.65 -9.30
CA GLY A 147 1.86 -3.45 -10.53
C GLY A 147 2.50 -4.73 -11.06
N ILE A 148 2.90 -5.66 -10.17
CA ILE A 148 3.43 -6.98 -10.55
C ILE A 148 2.30 -7.89 -11.04
N GLU A 149 1.17 -7.89 -10.34
CA GLU A 149 0.05 -8.79 -10.60
C GLU A 149 -0.91 -8.27 -11.69
N LYS A 150 -0.83 -6.97 -12.01
CA LYS A 150 -1.75 -6.24 -12.90
C LYS A 150 -3.21 -6.31 -12.42
N LEU A 151 -3.39 -6.39 -11.12
CA LEU A 151 -4.64 -6.39 -10.39
C LEU A 151 -4.58 -5.31 -9.32
N ARG A 152 -5.71 -4.63 -9.03
CA ARG A 152 -5.70 -3.47 -8.12
C ARG A 152 -6.82 -3.50 -7.09
N LYS A 153 -6.49 -3.07 -5.86
CA LYS A 153 -7.52 -2.66 -4.89
C LYS A 153 -8.32 -1.47 -5.50
N PRO A 154 -9.62 -1.40 -5.35
CA PRO A 154 -10.51 -2.22 -4.51
C PRO A 154 -11.15 -3.42 -5.23
N ASN A 155 -10.70 -3.82 -6.42
CA ASN A 155 -11.31 -4.93 -7.14
C ASN A 155 -11.16 -6.25 -6.38
N ALA A 156 -12.18 -7.12 -6.46
CA ALA A 156 -12.21 -8.37 -5.72
C ALA A 156 -11.04 -9.33 -6.06
N ASP A 157 -10.61 -9.31 -7.32
CA ASP A 157 -9.61 -10.21 -7.89
C ASP A 157 -8.24 -10.15 -7.20
N ILE A 158 -7.78 -8.98 -6.74
CA ILE A 158 -6.51 -8.86 -6.02
C ILE A 158 -6.59 -9.47 -4.61
N TYR A 159 -7.74 -9.33 -3.92
CA TYR A 159 -7.97 -9.96 -2.60
C TYR A 159 -8.10 -11.47 -2.73
N GLU A 160 -8.80 -11.96 -3.76
CA GLU A 160 -8.92 -13.38 -4.07
C GLU A 160 -7.56 -14.00 -4.45
N LEU A 161 -6.71 -13.26 -5.19
CA LEU A 161 -5.33 -13.66 -5.46
C LEU A 161 -4.53 -13.77 -4.16
N ALA A 162 -4.57 -12.75 -3.29
CA ALA A 162 -3.88 -12.77 -2.00
C ALA A 162 -4.39 -13.92 -1.12
N GLN A 163 -5.71 -14.14 -1.07
CA GLN A 163 -6.33 -15.25 -0.35
C GLN A 163 -5.80 -16.60 -0.83
N SER A 164 -5.75 -16.82 -2.14
CA SER A 164 -5.24 -18.06 -2.73
C SER A 164 -3.74 -18.24 -2.48
N ARG A 165 -2.95 -17.18 -2.68
CA ARG A 165 -1.48 -17.21 -2.58
C ARG A 165 -0.99 -17.46 -1.16
N PHE A 166 -1.64 -16.86 -0.19
CA PHE A 166 -1.29 -16.93 1.22
C PHE A 166 -2.10 -17.96 2.00
N ASN A 167 -3.02 -18.65 1.32
CA ASN A 167 -3.94 -19.63 1.92
C ASN A 167 -4.75 -19.03 3.09
N LEU A 168 -5.30 -17.82 2.88
CA LEU A 168 -6.05 -17.10 3.89
C LEU A 168 -7.49 -17.63 4.01
N GLU A 169 -7.97 -17.70 5.25
CA GLU A 169 -9.38 -17.96 5.54
C GLU A 169 -10.10 -16.63 5.81
N PRO A 170 -11.11 -16.23 5.03
CA PRO A 170 -11.73 -14.91 5.13
C PRO A 170 -12.16 -14.51 6.54
N GLN A 171 -12.74 -15.44 7.29
CA GLN A 171 -13.29 -15.19 8.63
C GLN A 171 -12.23 -15.05 9.73
N THR A 172 -10.96 -15.32 9.43
CA THR A 172 -9.82 -15.16 10.36
C THR A 172 -8.77 -14.19 9.83
N THR A 173 -9.07 -13.54 8.69
CA THR A 173 -8.19 -12.55 8.03
C THR A 173 -8.67 -11.14 8.36
N VAL A 174 -7.74 -10.29 8.76
CA VAL A 174 -7.97 -8.86 9.01
C VAL A 174 -7.12 -8.04 8.04
N PHE A 175 -7.70 -7.01 7.44
CA PHE A 175 -7.02 -6.09 6.53
C PHE A 175 -7.04 -4.66 7.08
N PHE A 176 -5.90 -3.98 7.02
CA PHE A 176 -5.75 -2.56 7.34
C PHE A 176 -5.28 -1.78 6.12
N ASP A 177 -6.03 -0.71 5.78
CA ASP A 177 -5.76 0.17 4.65
C ASP A 177 -6.31 1.56 4.99
N ASP A 178 -5.60 2.62 4.66
CA ASP A 178 -6.00 4.00 4.96
C ASP A 178 -7.14 4.50 4.06
N THR A 179 -7.39 3.79 2.95
CA THR A 179 -8.38 4.15 1.94
C THR A 179 -9.67 3.34 2.09
N GLN A 180 -10.78 4.02 2.39
CA GLN A 180 -12.08 3.38 2.66
C GLN A 180 -12.55 2.46 1.54
N ARG A 181 -12.38 2.83 0.25
CA ARG A 181 -12.79 2.00 -0.89
C ARG A 181 -12.06 0.64 -0.90
N ASN A 182 -10.80 0.60 -0.46
CA ASN A 182 -10.03 -0.64 -0.37
C ASN A 182 -10.51 -1.53 0.78
N VAL A 183 -10.85 -0.91 1.92
CA VAL A 183 -11.50 -1.59 3.06
C VAL A 183 -12.82 -2.23 2.64
N ASP A 184 -13.64 -1.51 1.87
CA ASP A 184 -14.92 -2.03 1.37
C ASP A 184 -14.71 -3.18 0.37
N GLY A 185 -13.67 -3.08 -0.48
CA GLY A 185 -13.26 -4.17 -1.38
C GLY A 185 -12.90 -5.45 -0.62
N ALA A 186 -12.09 -5.36 0.42
CA ALA A 186 -11.72 -6.50 1.26
C ALA A 186 -12.94 -7.13 1.97
N LYS A 187 -13.84 -6.29 2.47
CA LYS A 187 -15.11 -6.76 3.07
C LYS A 187 -15.98 -7.50 2.08
N SER A 188 -15.99 -7.12 0.81
CA SER A 188 -16.80 -7.76 -0.24
C SER A 188 -16.41 -9.21 -0.50
N VAL A 189 -15.15 -9.59 -0.21
CA VAL A 189 -14.64 -10.97 -0.31
C VAL A 189 -14.68 -11.71 1.04
N GLY A 190 -15.28 -11.10 2.06
CA GLY A 190 -15.55 -11.72 3.37
C GLY A 190 -14.46 -11.55 4.43
N TRP A 191 -13.46 -10.70 4.20
CA TRP A 191 -12.43 -10.37 5.19
C TRP A 191 -12.99 -9.39 6.24
N HIS A 192 -12.46 -9.45 7.45
CA HIS A 192 -12.55 -8.33 8.35
C HIS A 192 -11.63 -7.23 7.81
N ALA A 193 -12.10 -5.99 7.76
CA ALA A 193 -11.26 -4.91 7.29
C ALA A 193 -11.59 -3.60 7.99
N PHE A 194 -10.57 -2.82 8.31
CA PHE A 194 -10.67 -1.57 9.04
C PHE A 194 -9.88 -0.48 8.33
N ARG A 195 -10.45 0.71 8.31
CA ARG A 195 -9.71 1.87 7.85
C ARG A 195 -8.63 2.21 8.87
N PHE A 196 -7.39 2.19 8.43
CA PHE A 196 -6.25 2.54 9.27
C PHE A 196 -6.18 4.05 9.51
N SER A 197 -5.91 4.45 10.74
CA SER A 197 -5.59 5.83 11.12
C SER A 197 -4.28 5.93 11.89
N ASP A 198 -4.00 4.93 12.72
CA ASP A 198 -2.79 4.81 13.53
C ASP A 198 -2.67 3.39 14.11
N VAL A 199 -1.48 3.07 14.61
CA VAL A 199 -1.18 1.76 15.20
C VAL A 199 -2.00 1.48 16.47
N ALA A 200 -2.33 2.51 17.25
CA ALA A 200 -3.13 2.31 18.46
C ALA A 200 -4.58 1.95 18.13
N GLN A 201 -5.14 2.53 17.03
CA GLN A 201 -6.46 2.14 16.51
C GLN A 201 -6.42 0.70 15.97
N ALA A 202 -5.40 0.32 15.19
CA ALA A 202 -5.29 -1.05 14.67
C ALA A 202 -5.26 -2.10 15.78
N ARG A 203 -4.54 -1.84 16.90
CA ARG A 203 -4.56 -2.72 18.08
C ARG A 203 -5.96 -2.84 18.70
N ARG A 204 -6.70 -1.74 18.81
CA ARG A 204 -8.09 -1.78 19.37
C ARG A 204 -9.02 -2.59 18.48
N ASP A 205 -8.91 -2.44 17.16
CA ASP A 205 -9.77 -3.17 16.21
C ASP A 205 -9.46 -4.66 16.24
N LEU A 206 -8.20 -5.07 16.29
CA LEU A 206 -7.81 -6.47 16.46
C LEU A 206 -8.39 -7.05 17.76
N LEU A 207 -8.27 -6.34 18.89
CA LEU A 207 -8.83 -6.79 20.16
C LEU A 207 -10.36 -6.94 20.11
N SER A 208 -11.06 -6.12 19.33
CA SER A 208 -12.51 -6.20 19.18
C SER A 208 -13.01 -7.49 18.52
N LEU A 209 -12.15 -8.16 17.77
CA LEU A 209 -12.45 -9.43 17.09
C LEU A 209 -12.14 -10.66 17.95
N GLU A 210 -11.48 -10.49 19.11
CA GLU A 210 -11.11 -11.59 20.02
C GLU A 210 -12.25 -11.94 20.99
N HIS A 211 -13.37 -11.24 20.95
CA HIS A 211 -14.56 -11.40 21.81
C HIS A 211 -15.80 -11.69 20.98
#